data_68d395bddf2bd7e4049794fc88d36453
#
_entry.id   68d395bddf2bd7e4049794fc88d36453
#
_cell.length_a   1.000
_cell.length_b   1.000
_cell.length_c   1.000
_cell.angle_alpha   90.00
_cell.angle_beta   90.00
_cell.angle_gamma   90.00
#
_symmetry.space_group_name_H-M   'P 1'
#
loop_
_entity.id
_entity.type
_entity.pdbx_description
1 polymer ?
#
loop_
_entity_poly.entity_id
_entity_poly.type
_entity_poly.pdbx_seq_one_letter_code
_entity_poly.pdbx_strand_id
1 'polypeptide(L)'
;MTLSFWRYAHLVLAIFSSLFLVLAAVTGTILAVDAIQEKIPSYQVSTFDKITLSETLPVLRKTYPEITAVSVDHNQFVLLEGIDQEGNDVNAYVDPTNGKILGKPTPKSEFIQWTTALHRSLFLKETGRFIVGFISFLLALIALSGLALIINRQRSIRSVFSKIVKENFAQYYHIITGRLALLPILIIALT
;
A
#
# COMPACT_ATOMS: atom_id res chain seq x y z
N MET A 1 17.99 32.47 -0.24
CA MET A 1 17.21 31.93 0.90
C MET A 1 18.17 31.46 1.97
N THR A 2 18.01 31.91 3.19
CA THR A 2 18.94 31.62 4.30
C THR A 2 18.69 30.20 4.86
N LEU A 3 19.73 29.61 5.44
CA LEU A 3 19.66 28.30 6.11
C LEU A 3 18.58 28.29 7.20
N SER A 4 18.32 29.40 7.85
CA SER A 4 17.28 29.59 8.85
C SER A 4 15.88 29.38 8.28
N PHE A 5 15.58 29.93 7.09
CA PHE A 5 14.28 29.74 6.45
C PHE A 5 13.93 28.26 6.25
N TRP A 6 14.86 27.48 5.66
CA TRP A 6 14.65 26.05 5.42
C TRP A 6 14.48 25.25 6.72
N ARG A 7 15.21 25.61 7.78
CA ARG A 7 15.08 24.96 9.09
C ARG A 7 13.71 25.19 9.70
N TYR A 8 13.22 26.44 9.72
CA TYR A 8 11.91 26.78 10.28
C TYR A 8 10.79 26.19 9.41
N ALA A 9 10.88 26.25 8.11
CA ALA A 9 9.88 25.64 7.22
C ALA A 9 9.77 24.12 7.45
N HIS A 10 10.90 23.41 7.49
CA HIS A 10 10.95 21.99 7.77
C HIS A 10 10.35 21.65 9.15
N LEU A 11 10.70 22.40 10.18
CA LEU A 11 10.20 22.20 11.55
C LEU A 11 8.69 22.42 11.63
N VAL A 12 8.18 23.52 11.09
CA VAL A 12 6.74 23.83 11.11
C VAL A 12 5.93 22.78 10.36
N LEU A 13 6.37 22.40 9.15
CA LEU A 13 5.75 21.33 8.38
C LEU A 13 5.73 20.01 9.15
N ALA A 14 6.87 19.64 9.76
CA ALA A 14 7.00 18.40 10.52
C ALA A 14 6.08 18.37 11.75
N ILE A 15 6.03 19.45 12.54
CA ILE A 15 5.17 19.53 13.73
C ILE A 15 3.69 19.45 13.31
N PHE A 16 3.27 20.23 12.31
CA PHE A 16 1.89 20.23 11.84
C PHE A 16 1.43 18.87 11.33
N SER A 17 2.30 18.16 10.60
CA SER A 17 1.95 16.89 9.96
C SER A 17 2.19 15.68 10.87
N SER A 18 2.94 15.81 11.97
CA SER A 18 3.46 14.68 12.75
C SER A 18 2.39 13.71 13.24
N LEU A 19 1.28 14.21 13.76
CA LEU A 19 0.18 13.39 14.26
C LEU A 19 -0.43 12.52 13.15
N PHE A 20 -0.71 13.13 12.00
CA PHE A 20 -1.28 12.43 10.85
C PHE A 20 -0.31 11.42 10.26
N LEU A 21 0.98 11.75 10.20
CA LEU A 21 2.01 10.85 9.68
C LEU A 21 2.20 9.62 10.59
N VAL A 22 2.18 9.80 11.92
CA VAL A 22 2.21 8.68 12.87
C VAL A 22 0.98 7.80 12.70
N LEU A 23 -0.21 8.41 12.61
CA LEU A 23 -1.46 7.68 12.40
C LEU A 23 -1.42 6.88 11.09
N ALA A 24 -0.99 7.52 9.99
CA ALA A 24 -0.85 6.88 8.68
C ALA A 24 0.19 5.75 8.70
N ALA A 25 1.32 5.92 9.39
CA ALA A 25 2.35 4.90 9.50
C ALA A 25 1.87 3.67 10.26
N VAL A 26 1.18 3.86 11.40
CA VAL A 26 0.64 2.76 12.20
C VAL A 26 -0.44 2.00 11.44
N THR A 27 -1.43 2.71 10.90
CA THR A 27 -2.51 2.09 10.14
C THR A 27 -2.01 1.44 8.85
N GLY A 28 -1.09 2.08 8.14
CA GLY A 28 -0.46 1.51 6.94
C GLY A 28 0.34 0.24 7.23
N THR A 29 1.03 0.16 8.37
CA THR A 29 1.74 -1.06 8.78
C THR A 29 0.75 -2.20 9.04
N ILE A 30 -0.36 -1.95 9.74
CA ILE A 30 -1.41 -2.95 9.97
C ILE A 30 -1.95 -3.48 8.63
N LEU A 31 -2.30 -2.57 7.71
CA LEU A 31 -2.81 -2.95 6.39
C LEU A 31 -1.78 -3.69 5.53
N ALA A 32 -0.49 -3.35 5.65
CA ALA A 32 0.57 -4.07 4.96
C ALA A 32 0.73 -5.52 5.47
N VAL A 33 0.60 -5.73 6.78
CA VAL A 33 0.60 -7.08 7.38
C VAL A 33 -0.60 -7.88 6.88
N ASP A 34 -1.80 -7.29 6.87
CA ASP A 34 -3.02 -7.92 6.33
C ASP A 34 -2.83 -8.34 4.86
N ALA A 35 -2.33 -7.43 4.02
CA ALA A 35 -2.06 -7.71 2.62
C ALA A 35 -1.02 -8.82 2.39
N ILE A 36 -0.03 -8.97 3.28
CA ILE A 36 0.93 -10.07 3.23
C ILE A 36 0.23 -11.39 3.62
N GLN A 37 -0.61 -11.37 4.65
CA GLN A 37 -1.34 -12.57 5.09
C GLN A 37 -2.32 -13.08 4.04
N GLU A 38 -2.96 -12.20 3.27
CA GLU A 38 -3.84 -12.58 2.15
C GLU A 38 -3.10 -13.32 1.03
N LYS A 39 -1.78 -13.16 0.91
CA LYS A 39 -0.93 -13.86 -0.08
C LYS A 39 -0.44 -15.24 0.37
N ILE A 40 -0.52 -15.53 1.66
CA ILE A 40 0.00 -16.81 2.21
C ILE A 40 -0.75 -18.03 1.67
N PRO A 41 -2.12 -18.07 1.59
CA PRO A 41 -2.82 -19.12 0.92
C PRO A 41 -2.56 -19.02 -0.58
N SER A 42 -1.75 -19.92 -1.13
CA SER A 42 -1.44 -19.92 -2.56
C SER A 42 -2.56 -20.60 -3.35
N TYR A 43 -3.47 -19.83 -3.88
CA TYR A 43 -4.48 -20.29 -4.87
C TYR A 43 -4.01 -20.05 -6.30
N GLN A 44 -2.72 -19.79 -6.49
CA GLN A 44 -2.09 -19.58 -7.79
C GLN A 44 -2.00 -20.90 -8.56
N VAL A 45 -2.26 -20.82 -9.86
CA VAL A 45 -2.11 -21.93 -10.80
C VAL A 45 -0.90 -21.66 -11.66
N SER A 46 0.00 -22.62 -11.76
CA SER A 46 1.30 -22.50 -12.46
C SER A 46 1.19 -22.15 -13.94
N THR A 47 0.03 -22.37 -14.54
CA THR A 47 -0.25 -22.12 -15.96
C THR A 47 -1.10 -20.89 -16.22
N PHE A 48 -1.35 -20.05 -15.20
CA PHE A 48 -2.26 -18.91 -15.27
C PHE A 48 -1.99 -17.99 -16.48
N ASP A 49 -0.72 -17.64 -16.74
CA ASP A 49 -0.33 -16.75 -17.86
C ASP A 49 -0.56 -17.33 -19.25
N LYS A 50 -0.88 -18.63 -19.34
CA LYS A 50 -1.06 -19.35 -20.61
C LYS A 50 -2.53 -19.68 -20.89
N ILE A 51 -3.43 -19.39 -19.96
CA ILE A 51 -4.84 -19.77 -20.06
C ILE A 51 -5.67 -18.57 -20.48
N THR A 52 -6.56 -18.76 -21.44
CA THR A 52 -7.51 -17.74 -21.87
C THR A 52 -8.89 -17.99 -21.27
N LEU A 53 -9.71 -16.94 -21.15
CA LEU A 53 -11.07 -17.06 -20.68
C LEU A 53 -11.92 -17.99 -21.58
N SER A 54 -11.63 -18.01 -22.88
CA SER A 54 -12.30 -18.90 -23.85
C SER A 54 -12.02 -20.38 -23.60
N GLU A 55 -10.87 -20.74 -23.05
CA GLU A 55 -10.51 -22.10 -22.67
C GLU A 55 -11.05 -22.46 -21.29
N THR A 56 -11.08 -21.52 -20.37
CA THR A 56 -11.53 -21.70 -18.98
C THR A 56 -13.04 -21.89 -18.87
N LEU A 57 -13.83 -21.06 -19.56
CA LEU A 57 -15.30 -21.09 -19.42
C LEU A 57 -15.94 -22.46 -19.76
N PRO A 58 -15.56 -23.16 -20.83
CA PRO A 58 -16.11 -24.51 -21.12
C PRO A 58 -15.78 -25.54 -20.04
N VAL A 59 -14.61 -25.41 -19.40
CA VAL A 59 -14.19 -26.30 -18.30
C VAL A 59 -15.01 -26.02 -17.07
N LEU A 60 -15.15 -24.75 -16.68
CA LEU A 60 -15.91 -24.35 -15.49
C LEU A 60 -17.40 -24.70 -15.62
N ARG A 61 -18.00 -24.54 -16.81
CA ARG A 61 -19.42 -24.87 -17.06
C ARG A 61 -19.75 -26.36 -16.93
N LYS A 62 -18.77 -27.24 -16.98
CA LYS A 62 -19.00 -28.68 -16.71
C LYS A 62 -19.28 -28.92 -15.23
N THR A 63 -18.67 -28.14 -14.35
CA THR A 63 -18.79 -28.30 -12.90
C THR A 63 -19.82 -27.31 -12.32
N TYR A 64 -19.93 -26.11 -12.90
CA TYR A 64 -20.82 -25.05 -12.48
C TYR A 64 -21.80 -24.71 -13.61
N PRO A 65 -23.05 -25.25 -13.58
CA PRO A 65 -24.06 -25.04 -14.64
C PRO A 65 -24.38 -23.56 -14.85
N GLU A 66 -24.42 -22.78 -13.77
CA GLU A 66 -24.68 -21.35 -13.81
C GLU A 66 -23.48 -20.59 -13.26
N ILE A 67 -22.85 -19.75 -14.10
CA ILE A 67 -21.73 -18.90 -13.75
C ILE A 67 -22.20 -17.45 -13.85
N THR A 68 -22.26 -16.77 -12.70
CA THR A 68 -22.64 -15.35 -12.61
C THR A 68 -21.47 -14.45 -12.91
N ALA A 69 -20.29 -14.78 -12.36
CA ALA A 69 -19.06 -14.01 -12.60
C ALA A 69 -17.81 -14.90 -12.51
N VAL A 70 -16.82 -14.56 -13.33
CA VAL A 70 -15.44 -15.05 -13.19
C VAL A 70 -14.55 -13.83 -13.18
N SER A 71 -13.79 -13.64 -12.11
CA SER A 71 -12.87 -12.53 -11.95
C SER A 71 -11.49 -13.01 -11.51
N VAL A 72 -10.49 -12.18 -11.75
CA VAL A 72 -9.13 -12.43 -11.27
C VAL A 72 -8.80 -11.33 -10.28
N ASP A 73 -8.40 -11.70 -9.08
CA ASP A 73 -8.00 -10.74 -8.07
C ASP A 73 -6.56 -10.23 -8.31
N HIS A 74 -6.14 -9.27 -7.49
CA HIS A 74 -4.79 -8.68 -7.56
C HIS A 74 -3.65 -9.66 -7.22
N ASN A 75 -3.96 -10.83 -6.62
CA ASN A 75 -3.02 -11.91 -6.35
C ASN A 75 -2.99 -12.97 -7.48
N GLN A 76 -3.70 -12.73 -8.58
CA GLN A 76 -3.88 -13.66 -9.71
C GLN A 76 -4.65 -14.93 -9.33
N PHE A 77 -5.52 -14.85 -8.33
CA PHE A 77 -6.43 -15.94 -7.98
C PHE A 77 -7.73 -15.80 -8.79
N VAL A 78 -8.20 -16.91 -9.33
CA VAL A 78 -9.46 -16.94 -10.12
C VAL A 78 -10.62 -17.14 -9.18
N LEU A 79 -11.46 -16.11 -9.01
CA LEU A 79 -12.68 -16.15 -8.23
C LEU A 79 -13.87 -16.48 -9.15
N LEU A 80 -14.65 -17.48 -8.76
CA LEU A 80 -15.88 -17.88 -9.43
C LEU A 80 -17.08 -17.61 -8.52
N GLU A 81 -18.08 -16.96 -9.07
CA GLU A 81 -19.40 -16.81 -8.50
C GLU A 81 -20.42 -17.52 -9.39
N GLY A 82 -21.24 -18.38 -8.82
CA GLY A 82 -22.20 -19.16 -9.60
C GLY A 82 -22.93 -20.19 -8.75
N ILE A 83 -23.53 -21.20 -9.42
CA ILE A 83 -24.25 -22.27 -8.79
C ILE A 83 -23.63 -23.61 -9.19
N ASP A 84 -23.47 -24.52 -8.22
CA ASP A 84 -22.97 -25.87 -8.46
C ASP A 84 -24.07 -26.81 -9.01
N GLN A 85 -23.68 -28.07 -9.28
CA GLN A 85 -24.60 -29.07 -9.79
C GLN A 85 -25.73 -29.48 -8.79
N GLU A 86 -25.51 -29.16 -7.50
CA GLU A 86 -26.47 -29.46 -6.41
C GLU A 86 -27.43 -28.29 -6.15
N GLY A 87 -27.21 -27.15 -6.84
CA GLY A 87 -28.01 -25.93 -6.70
C GLY A 87 -27.56 -25.01 -5.57
N ASN A 88 -26.36 -25.21 -5.05
CA ASN A 88 -25.81 -24.33 -4.01
C ASN A 88 -25.06 -23.15 -4.61
N ASP A 89 -25.17 -22.00 -3.96
CA ASP A 89 -24.35 -20.82 -4.30
C ASP A 89 -22.87 -21.08 -4.03
N VAL A 90 -22.04 -20.84 -5.02
CA VAL A 90 -20.59 -20.95 -4.96
C VAL A 90 -19.97 -19.56 -5.10
N ASN A 91 -19.16 -19.18 -4.11
CA ASN A 91 -18.24 -18.06 -4.18
C ASN A 91 -16.89 -18.57 -3.69
N ALA A 92 -16.00 -18.95 -4.63
CA ALA A 92 -14.78 -19.65 -4.31
C ALA A 92 -13.65 -19.36 -5.31
N TYR A 93 -12.43 -19.43 -4.83
CA TYR A 93 -11.26 -19.52 -5.69
C TYR A 93 -11.20 -20.89 -6.34
N VAL A 94 -11.05 -20.93 -7.67
CA VAL A 94 -11.06 -22.15 -8.45
C VAL A 94 -9.84 -22.27 -9.34
N ASP A 95 -9.44 -23.50 -9.63
CA ASP A 95 -8.46 -23.79 -10.66
C ASP A 95 -9.13 -23.66 -12.03
N PRO A 96 -8.73 -22.72 -12.87
CA PRO A 96 -9.33 -22.48 -14.17
C PRO A 96 -9.15 -23.65 -15.17
N THR A 97 -8.22 -24.59 -14.88
CA THR A 97 -7.93 -25.73 -15.76
C THR A 97 -8.84 -26.93 -15.55
N ASN A 98 -9.43 -27.06 -14.35
CA ASN A 98 -10.20 -28.24 -13.99
C ASN A 98 -11.46 -27.92 -13.15
N GLY A 99 -11.67 -26.65 -12.75
CA GLY A 99 -12.81 -26.23 -11.95
C GLY A 99 -12.77 -26.62 -10.47
N LYS A 100 -11.65 -27.16 -9.97
CA LYS A 100 -11.53 -27.57 -8.57
C LYS A 100 -11.50 -26.34 -7.66
N ILE A 101 -12.25 -26.38 -6.56
CA ILE A 101 -12.20 -25.35 -5.51
C ILE A 101 -10.83 -25.44 -4.81
N LEU A 102 -10.11 -24.33 -4.78
CA LEU A 102 -8.83 -24.15 -4.09
C LEU A 102 -9.01 -23.54 -2.71
N GLY A 103 -10.04 -22.71 -2.54
CA GLY A 103 -10.38 -22.08 -1.27
C GLY A 103 -11.56 -21.12 -1.40
N LYS A 104 -11.88 -20.45 -0.31
CA LYS A 104 -12.94 -19.43 -0.29
C LYS A 104 -12.37 -18.08 0.07
N PRO A 105 -12.88 -16.98 -0.50
CA PRO A 105 -12.50 -15.64 -0.08
C PRO A 105 -12.89 -15.44 1.39
N THR A 106 -11.91 -14.99 2.19
CA THR A 106 -12.15 -14.66 3.59
C THR A 106 -12.57 -13.19 3.67
N PRO A 107 -13.76 -12.88 4.20
CA PRO A 107 -14.16 -11.50 4.35
C PRO A 107 -13.19 -10.77 5.31
N LYS A 108 -12.84 -9.54 4.97
CA LYS A 108 -11.98 -8.72 5.83
C LYS A 108 -12.65 -8.51 7.18
N SER A 109 -11.88 -8.67 8.26
CA SER A 109 -12.38 -8.42 9.61
C SER A 109 -12.85 -6.97 9.77
N GLU A 110 -13.78 -6.73 10.68
CA GLU A 110 -14.26 -5.38 10.98
C GLU A 110 -13.12 -4.44 11.38
N PHE A 111 -12.13 -4.95 12.11
CA PHE A 111 -10.94 -4.19 12.48
C PHE A 111 -10.14 -3.72 11.25
N ILE A 112 -9.96 -4.57 10.25
CA ILE A 112 -9.26 -4.20 9.01
C ILE A 112 -10.08 -3.21 8.19
N GLN A 113 -11.41 -3.38 8.11
CA GLN A 113 -12.29 -2.43 7.44
C GLN A 113 -12.24 -1.06 8.13
N TRP A 114 -12.30 -1.03 9.46
CA TRP A 114 -12.16 0.18 10.27
C TRP A 114 -10.80 0.85 10.04
N THR A 115 -9.71 0.09 10.11
CA THR A 115 -8.34 0.58 9.85
C THR A 115 -8.20 1.15 8.45
N THR A 116 -8.80 0.50 7.45
CA THR A 116 -8.83 0.98 6.07
C THR A 116 -9.55 2.32 5.93
N ALA A 117 -10.73 2.45 6.57
CA ALA A 117 -11.49 3.69 6.55
C ALA A 117 -10.73 4.84 7.22
N LEU A 118 -10.06 4.57 8.34
CA LEU A 118 -9.21 5.53 9.03
C LEU A 118 -8.02 5.95 8.17
N HIS A 119 -7.28 4.98 7.62
CA HIS A 119 -6.08 5.24 6.81
C HIS A 119 -6.38 6.03 5.54
N ARG A 120 -7.45 5.66 4.82
CA ARG A 120 -7.79 6.26 3.51
C ARG A 120 -8.52 7.59 3.60
N SER A 121 -9.29 7.81 4.65
CA SER A 121 -10.23 8.95 4.66
C SER A 121 -10.54 9.50 6.05
N LEU A 122 -9.85 9.10 7.10
CA LEU A 122 -10.13 9.55 8.47
C LEU A 122 -11.62 9.44 8.82
N PHE A 123 -12.34 8.46 8.28
CA PHE A 123 -13.80 8.29 8.33
C PHE A 123 -14.64 9.40 7.67
N LEU A 124 -14.02 10.39 7.02
CA LEU A 124 -14.67 11.57 6.45
C LEU A 124 -14.98 11.43 4.95
N LYS A 125 -14.96 10.22 4.40
CA LYS A 125 -15.24 9.93 2.98
C LYS A 125 -14.41 10.82 2.04
N GLU A 126 -15.04 11.56 1.14
CA GLU A 126 -14.34 12.40 0.14
C GLU A 126 -13.51 13.53 0.78
N THR A 127 -14.07 14.21 1.79
CA THR A 127 -13.35 15.26 2.53
C THR A 127 -12.09 14.71 3.19
N GLY A 128 -12.20 13.51 3.76
CA GLY A 128 -11.05 12.84 4.39
C GLY A 128 -9.98 12.44 3.38
N ARG A 129 -10.36 11.98 2.18
CA ARG A 129 -9.39 11.70 1.11
C ARG A 129 -8.62 12.94 0.70
N PHE A 130 -9.31 14.09 0.60
CA PHE A 130 -8.63 15.36 0.33
C PHE A 130 -7.64 15.72 1.45
N ILE A 131 -8.02 15.56 2.73
CA ILE A 131 -7.13 15.82 3.87
C ILE A 131 -5.91 14.89 3.82
N VAL A 132 -6.10 13.59 3.61
CA VAL A 132 -5.00 12.63 3.50
C VAL A 132 -4.08 12.98 2.33
N GLY A 133 -4.63 13.32 1.16
CA GLY A 133 -3.83 13.79 0.01
C GLY A 133 -3.05 15.07 0.31
N PHE A 134 -3.65 16.03 1.02
CA PHE A 134 -2.96 17.24 1.46
C PHE A 134 -1.81 16.93 2.42
N ILE A 135 -2.00 16.02 3.38
CA ILE A 135 -0.92 15.57 4.29
C ILE A 135 0.20 14.86 3.52
N SER A 136 -0.12 14.05 2.51
CA SER A 136 0.88 13.45 1.61
C SER A 136 1.69 14.52 0.88
N PHE A 137 1.03 15.56 0.37
CA PHE A 137 1.72 16.70 -0.22
C PHE A 137 2.65 17.41 0.78
N LEU A 138 2.21 17.64 2.03
CA LEU A 138 3.07 18.20 3.08
C LEU A 138 4.27 17.28 3.37
N LEU A 139 4.09 15.98 3.35
CA LEU A 139 5.18 15.01 3.52
C LEU A 139 6.22 15.13 2.40
N ALA A 140 5.81 15.32 1.15
CA ALA A 140 6.72 15.61 0.05
C ALA A 140 7.51 16.90 0.28
N LEU A 141 6.85 17.97 0.75
CA LEU A 141 7.52 19.23 1.09
C LEU A 141 8.53 19.06 2.24
N ILE A 142 8.20 18.25 3.26
CA ILE A 142 9.11 17.91 4.36
C ILE A 142 10.35 17.20 3.81
N ALA A 143 10.17 16.21 2.95
CA ALA A 143 11.27 15.47 2.34
C ALA A 143 12.19 16.38 1.49
N LEU A 144 11.59 17.23 0.66
CA LEU A 144 12.33 18.19 -0.17
C LEU A 144 13.06 19.27 0.66
N SER A 145 12.42 19.79 1.70
CA SER A 145 13.07 20.76 2.61
C SER A 145 14.22 20.12 3.39
N GLY A 146 14.07 18.87 3.82
CA GLY A 146 15.14 18.08 4.44
C GLY A 146 16.35 17.90 3.49
N LEU A 147 16.08 17.56 2.23
CA LEU A 147 17.10 17.47 1.19
C LEU A 147 17.80 18.83 0.97
N ALA A 148 17.03 19.90 0.88
CA ALA A 148 17.56 21.26 0.74
C ALA A 148 18.48 21.65 1.93
N LEU A 149 18.12 21.26 3.15
CA LEU A 149 18.97 21.52 4.34
C LEU A 149 20.31 20.79 4.25
N ILE A 150 20.33 19.53 3.77
CA ILE A 150 21.56 18.76 3.60
C ILE A 150 22.46 19.44 2.55
N ILE A 151 21.88 19.78 1.39
CA ILE A 151 22.63 20.40 0.28
C ILE A 151 23.16 21.77 0.67
N ASN A 152 22.33 22.62 1.28
CA ASN A 152 22.72 23.97 1.68
C ASN A 152 23.81 24.00 2.78
N ARG A 153 23.79 23.01 3.70
CA ARG A 153 24.80 22.91 4.76
C ARG A 153 26.20 22.61 4.19
N GLN A 154 26.27 21.79 3.16
CA GLN A 154 27.54 21.30 2.61
C GLN A 154 27.84 21.82 1.18
N ARG A 155 26.96 22.67 0.63
CA ARG A 155 27.08 23.27 -0.71
C ARG A 155 27.29 22.25 -1.85
N SER A 156 26.86 21.01 -1.69
CA SER A 156 27.04 19.95 -2.67
C SER A 156 25.94 18.87 -2.58
N ILE A 157 25.43 18.42 -3.72
CA ILE A 157 24.52 17.27 -3.80
C ILE A 157 25.22 15.97 -3.35
N ARG A 158 26.54 15.85 -3.56
CA ARG A 158 27.32 14.69 -3.08
C ARG A 158 27.28 14.54 -1.56
N SER A 159 26.91 15.59 -0.84
CA SER A 159 26.77 15.59 0.61
C SER A 159 25.65 14.65 1.11
N VAL A 160 24.67 14.31 0.28
CA VAL A 160 23.64 13.32 0.60
C VAL A 160 24.27 11.94 0.88
N PHE A 161 25.40 11.64 0.24
CA PHE A 161 26.14 10.39 0.41
C PHE A 161 27.37 10.51 1.30
N SER A 162 27.67 11.68 1.84
CA SER A 162 28.84 11.91 2.67
C SER A 162 28.71 11.31 4.07
N LYS A 163 29.84 11.06 4.72
CA LYS A 163 29.91 10.56 6.10
C LYS A 163 29.29 11.59 7.06
N ILE A 164 28.44 11.14 7.96
CA ILE A 164 27.79 11.99 8.97
C ILE A 164 28.63 11.94 10.24
N VAL A 165 28.98 13.11 10.77
CA VAL A 165 29.68 13.22 12.05
C VAL A 165 28.65 13.15 13.18
N LYS A 166 28.90 12.29 14.17
CA LYS A 166 28.00 12.08 15.32
C LYS A 166 28.29 13.14 16.39
N GLU A 167 27.72 14.33 16.22
CA GLU A 167 27.79 15.39 17.24
C GLU A 167 26.63 15.30 18.24
N ASN A 168 25.41 15.02 17.75
CA ASN A 168 24.20 14.89 18.56
C ASN A 168 23.45 13.61 18.15
N PHE A 169 23.05 12.79 19.13
CA PHE A 169 22.39 11.50 18.89
C PHE A 169 21.11 11.63 18.04
N ALA A 170 20.18 12.48 18.46
CA ALA A 170 18.90 12.64 17.76
C ALA A 170 19.08 13.17 16.33
N GLN A 171 19.95 14.17 16.14
CA GLN A 171 20.24 14.74 14.83
C GLN A 171 20.93 13.72 13.91
N TYR A 172 21.86 12.93 14.45
CA TYR A 172 22.58 11.89 13.69
C TYR A 172 21.60 10.86 13.12
N TYR A 173 20.74 10.27 13.96
CA TYR A 173 19.77 9.29 13.52
C TYR A 173 18.70 9.89 12.59
N HIS A 174 18.24 11.11 12.86
CA HIS A 174 17.32 11.81 11.98
C HIS A 174 17.89 11.99 10.56
N ILE A 175 19.15 12.37 10.44
CA ILE A 175 19.80 12.54 9.14
C ILE A 175 20.00 11.18 8.44
N ILE A 176 20.43 10.14 9.15
CA ILE A 176 20.61 8.80 8.56
C ILE A 176 19.27 8.25 8.07
N THR A 177 18.26 8.21 8.94
CA THR A 177 16.94 7.70 8.58
C THR A 177 16.28 8.52 7.50
N GLY A 178 16.41 9.85 7.57
CA GLY A 178 15.90 10.76 6.55
C GLY A 178 16.55 10.56 5.17
N ARG A 179 17.86 10.29 5.10
CA ARG A 179 18.55 9.96 3.83
C ARG A 179 18.09 8.62 3.27
N LEU A 180 18.00 7.60 4.12
CA LEU A 180 17.58 6.25 3.71
C LEU A 180 16.14 6.24 3.24
N ALA A 181 15.26 6.93 3.97
CA ALA A 181 13.83 6.97 3.69
C ALA A 181 13.43 8.01 2.63
N LEU A 182 14.34 8.90 2.19
CA LEU A 182 14.02 10.01 1.29
C LEU A 182 13.31 9.55 0.01
N LEU A 183 13.90 8.59 -0.69
CA LEU A 183 13.35 8.09 -1.95
C LEU A 183 12.04 7.31 -1.76
N PRO A 184 11.95 6.35 -0.83
CA PRO A 184 10.68 5.70 -0.49
C PRO A 184 9.58 6.69 -0.09
N ILE A 185 9.87 7.67 0.74
CA ILE A 185 8.90 8.68 1.17
C ILE A 185 8.39 9.51 -0.02
N LEU A 186 9.27 9.95 -0.92
CA LEU A 186 8.86 10.70 -2.11
C LEU A 186 7.97 9.86 -3.03
N ILE A 187 8.29 8.58 -3.23
CA ILE A 187 7.46 7.67 -4.02
C ILE A 187 6.07 7.55 -3.38
N ILE A 188 6.00 7.24 -2.08
CA ILE A 188 4.73 7.08 -1.36
C ILE A 188 3.90 8.37 -1.35
N ALA A 189 4.55 9.52 -1.20
CA ALA A 189 3.85 10.81 -1.15
C ALA A 189 3.29 11.26 -2.52
N LEU A 190 3.77 10.69 -3.62
CA LEU A 190 3.35 11.03 -4.99
C LEU A 190 2.42 9.99 -5.61
N THR A 191 2.19 8.86 -4.95
CA THR A 191 1.23 7.81 -5.37
C THR A 191 -0.09 7.91 -4.62
#